data_c82f9386586bf4e99a8d80815b3e7698
#
_entry.id   c82f9386586bf4e99a8d80815b3e7698
#
_cell.length_a   1.000
_cell.length_b   1.000
_cell.length_c   1.000
_cell.angle_alpha   90.00
_cell.angle_beta   90.00
_cell.angle_gamma   90.00
#
_symmetry.space_group_name_H-M   'P 1'
#
loop_
_entity.id
_entity.type
_entity.pdbx_description
1 polymer ?
#
loop_
_entity_poly.entity_id
_entity_poly.type
_entity_poly.pdbx_seq_one_letter_code
_entity_poly.pdbx_strand_id
1 'polypeptide(L)'
;MNEMTIRLERNGAAAVPGGQLLLGYAGNRGNYRLRIEQRGEWKGLTVCAHWHTPGASAATLVENGVLTVPAAVTAVPGTGCITFEGTDGSRTVTSADVRCKVCANSGTAEGTMPAPDTPAWEALVRLLGTGGITTAEKRELLAILRLLAAGNDAAMAAYDRLAALWGITQPDNKTTARLSLAVLGRMILGRS
;
A
#
# COMPACT_ATOMS: atom_id res chain seq x y z
N MET A 1 -7.19 -6.85 10.05
CA MET A 1 -5.72 -6.88 9.81
C MET A 1 -5.20 -8.17 10.41
N ASN A 2 -4.49 -8.99 9.65
CA ASN A 2 -3.93 -10.24 10.12
C ASN A 2 -2.63 -9.98 10.88
N GLU A 3 -2.54 -10.45 12.11
CA GLU A 3 -1.35 -10.33 12.95
C GLU A 3 -0.67 -11.69 13.06
N MET A 4 0.64 -11.73 12.85
CA MET A 4 1.47 -12.91 13.01
C MET A 4 2.59 -12.60 14.00
N THR A 5 2.93 -13.54 14.87
CA THR A 5 3.94 -13.32 15.91
C THR A 5 5.26 -13.98 15.53
N ILE A 6 6.34 -13.23 15.62
CA ILE A 6 7.72 -13.73 15.53
C ILE A 6 8.36 -13.55 16.90
N ARG A 7 8.99 -14.61 17.42
CA ARG A 7 9.72 -14.58 18.67
C ARG A 7 11.20 -14.57 18.40
N LEU A 8 11.89 -13.54 18.83
CA LEU A 8 13.33 -13.45 18.83
C LEU A 8 13.86 -14.06 20.12
N GLU A 9 14.50 -15.20 20.00
CA GLU A 9 14.96 -16.04 21.10
C GLU A 9 16.48 -15.88 21.30
N ARG A 10 17.03 -16.54 22.33
CA ARG A 10 18.47 -16.56 22.59
C ARG A 10 19.28 -17.17 21.44
N ASN A 11 20.54 -16.78 21.32
CA ASN A 11 21.48 -17.25 20.28
C ASN A 11 21.01 -16.96 18.85
N GLY A 12 20.28 -15.85 18.64
CA GLY A 12 19.82 -15.42 17.33
C GLY A 12 18.70 -16.28 16.74
N ALA A 13 18.12 -17.22 17.50
CA ALA A 13 16.98 -17.99 17.00
C ALA A 13 15.75 -17.10 16.80
N ALA A 14 15.07 -17.28 15.70
CA ALA A 14 13.81 -16.60 15.39
C ALA A 14 12.71 -17.65 15.09
N ALA A 15 11.71 -17.72 15.95
CA ALA A 15 10.64 -18.70 15.86
C ALA A 15 9.37 -18.10 15.27
N VAL A 16 8.80 -18.79 14.28
CA VAL A 16 7.52 -18.47 13.65
C VAL A 16 6.59 -19.66 13.81
N PRO A 17 5.33 -19.47 14.23
CA PRO A 17 4.34 -20.53 14.21
C PRO A 17 4.20 -21.11 12.79
N GLY A 18 4.36 -22.43 12.64
CA GLY A 18 4.29 -23.08 11.34
C GLY A 18 5.57 -23.06 10.50
N GLY A 19 6.68 -22.49 11.01
CA GLY A 19 8.02 -22.57 10.38
C GLY A 19 8.23 -21.68 9.17
N GLN A 20 7.19 -21.12 8.57
CA GLN A 20 7.25 -20.16 7.45
C GLN A 20 6.19 -19.07 7.59
N LEU A 21 6.58 -17.86 7.31
CA LEU A 21 5.71 -16.71 7.35
C LEU A 21 4.99 -16.54 6.00
N LEU A 22 3.66 -16.59 6.00
CA LEU A 22 2.88 -16.29 4.81
C LEU A 22 2.50 -14.80 4.82
N LEU A 23 3.06 -14.04 3.88
CA LEU A 23 2.82 -12.60 3.72
C LEU A 23 1.63 -12.28 2.80
N GLY A 24 0.83 -13.31 2.48
CA GLY A 24 -0.35 -13.19 1.64
C GLY A 24 -0.04 -13.30 0.16
N TYR A 25 -0.81 -12.59 -0.65
CA TYR A 25 -0.70 -12.62 -2.11
C TYR A 25 -0.01 -11.37 -2.64
N ALA A 26 0.61 -11.50 -3.82
CA ALA A 26 1.25 -10.38 -4.51
C ALA A 26 0.28 -9.19 -4.68
N GLY A 27 0.79 -7.99 -4.49
CA GLY A 27 0.02 -6.76 -4.56
C GLY A 27 -0.81 -6.40 -3.32
N ASN A 28 -0.91 -7.27 -2.30
CA ASN A 28 -1.60 -6.95 -1.05
C ASN A 28 -0.82 -5.88 -0.27
N ARG A 29 -1.54 -4.88 0.27
CA ARG A 29 -0.97 -3.78 1.05
C ARG A 29 -1.71 -3.60 2.36
N GLY A 30 -0.96 -3.34 3.45
CA GLY A 30 -1.54 -2.98 4.74
C GLY A 30 -2.37 -4.07 5.45
N ASN A 31 -2.40 -5.30 4.93
CA ASN A 31 -3.21 -6.39 5.46
C ASN A 31 -2.50 -7.20 6.54
N TYR A 32 -1.18 -7.10 6.61
CA TYR A 32 -0.35 -7.91 7.49
C TYR A 32 0.47 -7.05 8.43
N ARG A 33 0.48 -7.46 9.68
CA ARG A 33 1.27 -6.87 10.75
C ARG A 33 1.99 -8.00 11.47
N LEU A 34 3.26 -7.81 11.78
CA LEU A 34 4.06 -8.75 12.54
C LEU A 34 4.24 -8.21 13.95
N ARG A 35 3.89 -9.01 14.94
CA ARG A 35 4.22 -8.76 16.34
C ARG A 35 5.58 -9.38 16.63
N ILE A 36 6.51 -8.59 17.13
CA ILE A 36 7.86 -9.03 17.45
C ILE A 36 8.00 -9.14 18.96
N GLU A 37 8.15 -10.37 19.45
CA GLU A 37 8.43 -10.64 20.85
C GLU A 37 9.94 -10.75 21.06
N GLN A 38 10.51 -9.82 21.80
CA GLN A 38 11.93 -9.78 22.14
C GLN A 38 12.19 -10.56 23.43
N ARG A 39 13.00 -11.62 23.36
CA ARG A 39 13.36 -12.45 24.49
C ARG A 39 14.88 -12.51 24.70
N GLY A 40 15.31 -12.90 25.89
CA GLY A 40 16.73 -13.05 26.22
C GLY A 40 17.54 -11.79 25.95
N GLU A 41 18.54 -11.90 25.12
CA GLU A 41 19.48 -10.85 24.71
C GLU A 41 18.85 -9.73 23.87
N TRP A 42 17.69 -9.98 23.29
CA TRP A 42 16.97 -9.00 22.45
C TRP A 42 16.22 -7.94 23.27
N LYS A 43 16.02 -8.18 24.56
CA LYS A 43 15.29 -7.24 25.41
C LYS A 43 15.96 -5.88 25.47
N GLY A 44 15.17 -4.85 25.20
CA GLY A 44 15.61 -3.44 25.27
C GLY A 44 16.43 -2.98 24.06
N LEU A 45 16.67 -3.83 23.06
CA LEU A 45 17.33 -3.43 21.83
C LEU A 45 16.35 -2.73 20.89
N THR A 46 16.84 -1.76 20.15
CA THR A 46 16.16 -1.26 18.94
C THR A 46 16.33 -2.30 17.84
N VAL A 47 15.21 -2.80 17.29
CA VAL A 47 15.23 -3.89 16.32
C VAL A 47 14.86 -3.39 14.94
N CYS A 48 15.64 -3.76 13.95
CA CYS A 48 15.39 -3.55 12.52
C CYS A 48 15.16 -4.90 11.84
N ALA A 49 14.20 -4.97 10.92
CA ALA A 49 13.97 -6.11 10.05
C ALA A 49 14.52 -5.82 8.66
N HIS A 50 15.40 -6.70 8.18
CA HIS A 50 15.94 -6.66 6.83
C HIS A 50 15.20 -7.67 5.97
N TRP A 51 14.50 -7.18 4.97
CA TRP A 51 13.70 -7.97 4.04
C TRP A 51 14.51 -8.36 2.82
N HIS A 52 14.47 -9.63 2.46
CA HIS A 52 15.08 -10.17 1.26
C HIS A 52 14.03 -10.99 0.50
N THR A 53 13.26 -10.32 -0.34
CA THR A 53 12.20 -10.93 -1.14
C THR A 53 12.40 -10.61 -2.62
N PRO A 54 11.78 -11.35 -3.56
CA PRO A 54 11.86 -11.04 -4.97
C PRO A 54 11.40 -9.62 -5.33
N GLY A 55 10.45 -9.06 -4.55
CA GLY A 55 9.93 -7.72 -4.76
C GLY A 55 10.84 -6.60 -4.25
N ALA A 56 11.60 -6.84 -3.19
CA ALA A 56 12.46 -5.81 -2.61
C ALA A 56 13.48 -6.37 -1.62
N SER A 57 14.61 -5.66 -1.53
CA SER A 57 15.46 -5.63 -0.35
C SER A 57 15.20 -4.32 0.37
N ALA A 58 14.70 -4.39 1.60
CA ALA A 58 14.30 -3.22 2.39
C ALA A 58 14.64 -3.42 3.87
N ALA A 59 14.75 -2.33 4.61
CA ALA A 59 14.89 -2.34 6.05
C ALA A 59 13.71 -1.60 6.70
N THR A 60 13.18 -2.15 7.79
CA THR A 60 12.04 -1.56 8.51
C THR A 60 12.28 -1.64 10.00
N LEU A 61 12.10 -0.53 10.70
CA LEU A 61 12.22 -0.47 12.16
C LEU A 61 11.01 -1.13 12.82
N VAL A 62 11.26 -1.87 13.90
CA VAL A 62 10.21 -2.40 14.76
C VAL A 62 9.80 -1.32 15.76
N GLU A 63 8.57 -0.86 15.69
CA GLU A 63 8.04 0.19 16.55
C GLU A 63 7.03 -0.40 17.54
N ASN A 64 7.28 -0.20 18.84
CA ASN A 64 6.40 -0.72 19.92
C ASN A 64 6.11 -2.24 19.80
N GLY A 65 7.09 -3.03 19.38
CA GLY A 65 6.94 -4.46 19.17
C GLY A 65 6.10 -4.84 17.95
N VAL A 66 5.87 -3.89 17.03
CA VAL A 66 5.09 -4.11 15.82
C VAL A 66 5.91 -3.75 14.59
N LEU A 67 5.81 -4.57 13.57
CA LEU A 67 6.42 -4.37 12.27
C LEU A 67 5.35 -4.39 11.19
N THR A 68 5.23 -3.32 10.44
CA THR A 68 4.35 -3.25 9.28
C THR A 68 5.08 -3.81 8.06
N VAL A 69 4.45 -4.70 7.32
CA VAL A 69 5.02 -5.27 6.10
C VAL A 69 5.01 -4.22 4.99
N PRO A 70 6.18 -3.81 4.45
CA PRO A 70 6.22 -2.84 3.37
C PRO A 70 5.53 -3.35 2.10
N ALA A 71 4.85 -2.47 1.36
CA ALA A 71 4.17 -2.83 0.12
C ALA A 71 5.12 -3.40 -0.95
N ALA A 72 6.35 -2.90 -1.01
CA ALA A 72 7.37 -3.39 -1.93
C ALA A 72 7.75 -4.86 -1.68
N VAL A 73 7.73 -5.31 -0.42
CA VAL A 73 8.03 -6.70 -0.03
C VAL A 73 7.02 -7.69 -0.60
N THR A 74 5.77 -7.28 -0.70
CA THR A 74 4.66 -8.10 -1.23
C THR A 74 4.34 -7.83 -2.69
N ALA A 75 5.12 -7.00 -3.39
CA ALA A 75 4.86 -6.63 -4.78
C ALA A 75 5.02 -7.83 -5.74
N VAL A 76 6.02 -8.68 -5.52
CA VAL A 76 6.33 -9.81 -6.40
C VAL A 76 6.15 -11.13 -5.66
N PRO A 77 5.48 -12.14 -6.26
CA PRO A 77 5.32 -13.44 -5.63
C PRO A 77 6.66 -14.20 -5.56
N GLY A 78 6.80 -15.02 -4.54
CA GLY A 78 7.98 -15.87 -4.37
C GLY A 78 8.34 -16.11 -2.91
N THR A 79 9.46 -16.77 -2.70
CA THR A 79 10.03 -17.03 -1.38
C THR A 79 11.16 -16.08 -1.08
N GLY A 80 11.29 -15.70 0.18
CA GLY A 80 12.34 -14.84 0.68
C GLY A 80 12.64 -15.13 2.14
N CYS A 81 13.38 -14.23 2.76
CA CYS A 81 13.63 -14.27 4.20
C CYS A 81 13.63 -12.88 4.82
N ILE A 82 13.53 -12.87 6.13
CA ILE A 82 13.68 -11.70 6.98
C ILE A 82 14.79 -12.01 7.98
N THR A 83 15.77 -11.13 8.07
CA THR A 83 16.79 -11.15 9.13
C THR A 83 16.52 -9.99 10.08
N PHE A 84 16.57 -10.23 11.37
CA PHE A 84 16.45 -9.18 12.38
C PHE A 84 17.82 -8.79 12.91
N GLU A 85 18.02 -7.50 13.07
CA GLU A 85 19.18 -6.93 13.74
C GLU A 85 18.72 -6.07 14.89
N GLY A 86 19.26 -6.30 16.08
CA GLY A 86 18.97 -5.53 17.29
C GLY A 86 20.22 -4.85 17.80
N THR A 87 20.13 -3.57 18.16
CA THR A 87 21.25 -2.81 18.71
C THR A 87 20.82 -1.87 19.84
N ASP A 88 21.72 -1.61 20.77
CA ASP A 88 21.61 -0.53 21.78
C ASP A 88 22.75 0.51 21.64
N GLY A 89 23.48 0.44 20.51
CA GLY A 89 24.62 1.29 20.26
C GLY A 89 25.96 0.75 20.79
N SER A 90 25.94 -0.16 21.77
CA SER A 90 27.15 -0.81 22.33
C SER A 90 27.32 -2.25 21.85
N ARG A 91 26.22 -2.93 21.57
CA ARG A 91 26.20 -4.32 21.09
C ARG A 91 25.21 -4.46 19.96
N THR A 92 25.46 -5.44 19.10
CA THR A 92 24.57 -5.81 18.01
C THR A 92 24.30 -7.30 18.06
N VAL A 93 23.05 -7.69 17.86
CA VAL A 93 22.59 -9.09 17.79
C VAL A 93 21.88 -9.28 16.47
N THR A 94 22.18 -10.38 15.77
CA THR A 94 21.54 -10.71 14.48
C THR A 94 20.81 -12.05 14.61
N SER A 95 19.62 -12.16 14.02
CA SER A 95 18.86 -13.41 14.02
C SER A 95 19.25 -14.34 12.87
N ALA A 96 18.88 -15.61 13.00
CA ALA A 96 18.75 -16.50 11.85
C ALA A 96 17.65 -16.02 10.89
N ASP A 97 17.72 -16.45 9.64
CA ASP A 97 16.73 -16.11 8.63
C ASP A 97 15.36 -16.70 8.94
N VAL A 98 14.36 -15.84 8.96
CA VAL A 98 12.96 -16.23 9.00
C VAL A 98 12.43 -16.36 7.57
N ARG A 99 12.12 -17.57 7.16
CA ARG A 99 11.59 -17.81 5.81
C ARG A 99 10.22 -17.18 5.66
N CYS A 100 10.00 -16.49 4.55
CA CYS A 100 8.71 -15.91 4.21
C CYS A 100 8.30 -16.27 2.77
N LYS A 101 7.00 -16.18 2.49
CA LYS A 101 6.44 -16.44 1.17
C LYS A 101 5.34 -15.43 0.84
N VAL A 102 5.41 -14.91 -0.37
CA VAL A 102 4.33 -14.16 -1.03
C VAL A 102 3.73 -15.07 -2.09
N CYS A 103 2.44 -15.35 -2.00
CA CYS A 103 1.75 -16.22 -2.94
C CYS A 103 1.43 -15.47 -4.25
N ALA A 104 1.52 -16.19 -5.37
CA ALA A 104 0.98 -15.69 -6.62
C ALA A 104 -0.54 -15.71 -6.58
N ASN A 105 -1.17 -14.70 -7.18
CA ASN A 105 -2.58 -14.76 -7.52
C ASN A 105 -2.70 -14.92 -9.04
N SER A 106 -3.68 -15.69 -9.50
CA SER A 106 -3.87 -16.00 -10.93
C SER A 106 -4.76 -15.00 -11.66
N GLY A 107 -5.17 -13.91 -11.04
CA GLY A 107 -6.24 -13.07 -11.56
C GLY A 107 -5.98 -11.57 -11.67
N THR A 108 -4.87 -11.06 -11.14
CA THR A 108 -4.58 -9.63 -11.23
C THR A 108 -3.18 -9.42 -11.81
N ALA A 109 -3.11 -8.77 -12.95
CA ALA A 109 -1.85 -8.18 -13.39
C ALA A 109 -1.43 -7.15 -12.35
N GLU A 110 -0.19 -7.23 -11.87
CA GLU A 110 0.33 -6.37 -10.82
C GLU A 110 0.12 -4.89 -11.14
N GLY A 111 -0.58 -4.20 -10.23
CA GLY A 111 -0.71 -2.75 -10.28
C GLY A 111 -1.56 -2.18 -11.42
N THR A 112 -2.17 -3.00 -12.26
CA THR A 112 -3.08 -2.51 -13.30
C THR A 112 -4.45 -2.20 -12.68
N MET A 113 -4.87 -0.97 -12.83
CA MET A 113 -6.27 -0.61 -12.56
C MET A 113 -7.17 -1.46 -13.46
N PRO A 114 -8.32 -1.96 -12.95
CA PRO A 114 -9.31 -2.62 -13.79
C PRO A 114 -9.63 -1.76 -15.01
N ALA A 115 -9.75 -2.40 -16.17
CA ALA A 115 -10.13 -1.67 -17.38
C ALA A 115 -11.46 -0.93 -17.17
N PRO A 116 -11.61 0.30 -17.65
CA PRO A 116 -12.91 0.97 -17.67
C PRO A 116 -13.95 0.01 -18.27
N ASP A 117 -15.18 0.03 -17.76
CA ASP A 117 -16.31 -0.83 -18.15
C ASP A 117 -16.31 -2.26 -17.61
N THR A 118 -15.36 -2.64 -16.77
CA THR A 118 -15.44 -3.92 -16.08
C THR A 118 -16.23 -3.79 -14.78
N PRO A 119 -16.90 -4.86 -14.30
CA PRO A 119 -17.54 -4.88 -12.99
C PRO A 119 -16.58 -4.53 -11.84
N ALA A 120 -15.29 -4.86 -11.98
CA ALA A 120 -14.25 -4.50 -11.03
C ALA A 120 -13.98 -2.98 -11.00
N TRP A 121 -14.00 -2.32 -12.15
CA TRP A 121 -13.92 -0.86 -12.24
C TRP A 121 -15.10 -0.18 -11.56
N GLU A 122 -16.33 -0.65 -11.83
CA GLU A 122 -17.53 -0.12 -11.20
C GLU A 122 -17.52 -0.30 -9.67
N ALA A 123 -17.07 -1.45 -9.19
CA ALA A 123 -16.91 -1.72 -7.77
C ALA A 123 -15.89 -0.78 -7.13
N LEU A 124 -14.76 -0.53 -7.80
CA LEU A 124 -13.73 0.41 -7.35
C LEU A 124 -14.27 1.84 -7.28
N VAL A 125 -15.00 2.27 -8.31
CA VAL A 125 -15.61 3.60 -8.37
C VAL A 125 -16.68 3.77 -7.28
N ARG A 126 -17.48 2.73 -7.01
CA ARG A 126 -18.42 2.75 -5.88
C ARG A 126 -17.70 2.88 -4.54
N LEU A 127 -16.62 2.13 -4.35
CA LEU A 127 -15.81 2.16 -3.12
C LEU A 127 -15.23 3.56 -2.89
N LEU A 128 -14.69 4.19 -3.92
CA LEU A 128 -14.21 5.58 -3.87
C LEU A 128 -15.35 6.56 -3.60
N GLY A 129 -16.55 6.27 -4.13
CA GLY A 129 -17.76 7.07 -3.89
C GLY A 129 -18.30 6.97 -2.46
N THR A 130 -18.11 5.84 -1.78
CA THR A 130 -18.59 5.61 -0.39
C THR A 130 -17.53 5.94 0.66
N GLY A 131 -16.26 6.13 0.28
CA GLY A 131 -15.10 6.29 1.16
C GLY A 131 -14.90 7.67 1.79
N GLY A 132 -15.94 8.46 1.99
CA GLY A 132 -15.85 9.72 2.74
C GLY A 132 -15.32 10.92 1.95
N ILE A 133 -15.15 10.80 0.62
CA ILE A 133 -14.83 11.94 -0.24
C ILE A 133 -16.02 12.89 -0.31
N THR A 134 -15.82 14.13 0.06
CA THR A 134 -16.85 15.17 0.03
C THR A 134 -17.30 15.47 -1.41
N THR A 135 -18.50 16.04 -1.55
CA THR A 135 -19.00 16.47 -2.87
C THR A 135 -18.09 17.51 -3.54
N ALA A 136 -17.39 18.34 -2.74
CA ALA A 136 -16.43 19.31 -3.25
C ALA A 136 -15.20 18.59 -3.85
N GLU A 137 -14.61 17.65 -3.13
CA GLU A 137 -13.49 16.85 -3.61
C GLU A 137 -13.83 16.01 -4.85
N LYS A 138 -15.06 15.45 -4.89
CA LYS A 138 -15.56 14.76 -6.09
C LYS A 138 -15.59 15.67 -7.31
N ARG A 139 -16.05 16.92 -7.16
CA ARG A 139 -16.07 17.90 -8.24
C ARG A 139 -14.66 18.29 -8.69
N GLU A 140 -13.73 18.48 -7.76
CA GLU A 140 -12.34 18.77 -8.09
C GLU A 140 -11.70 17.60 -8.86
N LEU A 141 -11.93 16.38 -8.41
CA LEU A 141 -11.42 15.18 -9.08
C LEU A 141 -12.00 15.02 -10.49
N LEU A 142 -13.31 15.24 -10.66
CA LEU A 142 -13.93 15.22 -11.98
C LEU A 142 -13.37 16.30 -12.91
N ALA A 143 -13.06 17.50 -12.41
CA ALA A 143 -12.46 18.55 -13.21
C ALA A 143 -11.07 18.15 -13.73
N ILE A 144 -10.25 17.52 -12.87
CA ILE A 144 -8.92 16.99 -13.26
C ILE A 144 -9.06 15.87 -14.29
N LEU A 145 -9.94 14.90 -14.04
CA LEU A 145 -10.17 13.77 -14.94
C LEU A 145 -10.64 14.21 -16.31
N ARG A 146 -11.51 15.24 -16.39
CA ARG A 146 -11.96 15.79 -17.67
C ARG A 146 -10.82 16.40 -18.48
N LEU A 147 -9.88 17.08 -17.83
CA LEU A 147 -8.70 17.61 -18.52
C LEU A 147 -7.79 16.51 -19.05
N LEU A 148 -7.58 15.47 -18.25
CA LEU A 148 -6.76 14.30 -18.64
C LEU A 148 -7.42 13.47 -19.74
N ALA A 149 -8.76 13.44 -19.78
CA ALA A 149 -9.53 12.72 -20.79
C ALA A 149 -9.67 13.51 -22.12
N ALA A 150 -9.30 14.79 -22.14
CA ALA A 150 -9.44 15.62 -23.34
C ALA A 150 -8.67 15.03 -24.53
N GLY A 151 -9.37 14.82 -25.64
CA GLY A 151 -8.80 14.21 -26.86
C GLY A 151 -8.80 12.69 -26.88
N ASN A 152 -9.40 12.02 -25.89
CA ASN A 152 -9.56 10.57 -25.84
C ASN A 152 -11.03 10.22 -25.57
N ASP A 153 -11.75 9.74 -26.58
CA ASP A 153 -13.19 9.46 -26.51
C ASP A 153 -13.54 8.38 -25.47
N ALA A 154 -12.71 7.34 -25.34
CA ALA A 154 -12.92 6.28 -24.35
C ALA A 154 -12.77 6.82 -22.92
N ALA A 155 -11.79 7.67 -22.68
CA ALA A 155 -11.59 8.33 -21.39
C ALA A 155 -12.71 9.33 -21.07
N MET A 156 -13.23 10.05 -22.06
CA MET A 156 -14.39 10.94 -21.90
C MET A 156 -15.65 10.15 -21.56
N ALA A 157 -15.91 9.03 -22.21
CA ALA A 157 -17.04 8.18 -21.88
C ALA A 157 -16.94 7.59 -20.45
N ALA A 158 -15.74 7.25 -19.96
CA ALA A 158 -15.52 6.83 -18.60
C ALA A 158 -15.76 7.97 -17.59
N TYR A 159 -15.30 9.17 -17.92
CA TYR A 159 -15.58 10.38 -17.14
C TYR A 159 -17.09 10.65 -17.00
N ASP A 160 -17.85 10.58 -18.11
CA ASP A 160 -19.29 10.84 -18.12
C ASP A 160 -20.04 9.84 -17.23
N ARG A 161 -19.65 8.57 -17.27
CA ARG A 161 -20.20 7.54 -16.38
C ARG A 161 -19.89 7.81 -14.91
N LEU A 162 -18.68 8.23 -14.59
CA LEU A 162 -18.28 8.57 -13.22
C LEU A 162 -19.07 9.77 -12.68
N ALA A 163 -19.24 10.81 -13.49
CA ALA A 163 -20.03 11.98 -13.14
C ALA A 163 -21.50 11.62 -12.87
N ALA A 164 -22.08 10.78 -13.74
CA ALA A 164 -23.44 10.28 -13.55
C ALA A 164 -23.59 9.43 -12.28
N LEU A 165 -22.64 8.55 -12.00
CA LEU A 165 -22.64 7.70 -10.81
C LEU A 165 -22.57 8.52 -9.51
N TRP A 166 -21.84 9.63 -9.52
CA TRP A 166 -21.75 10.54 -8.37
C TRP A 166 -22.89 11.53 -8.29
N GLY A 167 -23.81 11.56 -9.27
CA GLY A 167 -24.91 12.50 -9.35
C GLY A 167 -24.44 13.95 -9.48
N ILE A 168 -23.27 14.17 -10.04
CA ILE A 168 -22.70 15.50 -10.22
C ILE A 168 -23.00 15.96 -11.65
N THR A 169 -23.82 17.01 -11.76
CA THR A 169 -24.04 17.69 -13.04
C THR A 169 -22.72 18.22 -13.54
N GLN A 170 -22.38 17.95 -14.79
CA GLN A 170 -21.13 18.39 -15.39
C GLN A 170 -20.99 19.92 -15.25
N PRO A 171 -19.88 20.40 -14.68
CA PRO A 171 -19.62 21.81 -14.67
C PRO A 171 -19.48 22.32 -16.10
N ASP A 172 -20.00 23.50 -16.38
CA ASP A 172 -19.78 24.14 -17.67
C ASP A 172 -18.29 24.37 -17.94
N ASN A 173 -17.92 24.61 -19.20
CA ASN A 173 -16.51 24.76 -19.57
C ASN A 173 -15.82 25.91 -18.83
N LYS A 174 -16.54 26.96 -18.41
CA LYS A 174 -16.00 28.09 -17.64
C LYS A 174 -15.72 27.70 -16.20
N THR A 175 -16.61 26.94 -15.58
CA THR A 175 -16.45 26.41 -14.21
C THR A 175 -15.29 25.39 -14.17
N THR A 176 -15.20 24.51 -15.17
CA THR A 176 -14.10 23.56 -15.29
C THR A 176 -12.75 24.29 -15.42
N ALA A 177 -12.67 25.32 -16.25
CA ALA A 177 -11.43 26.09 -16.43
C ALA A 177 -11.00 26.84 -15.15
N ARG A 178 -11.98 27.43 -14.41
CA ARG A 178 -11.71 28.10 -13.13
C ARG A 178 -11.26 27.15 -12.03
N LEU A 179 -11.90 25.99 -11.90
CA LEU A 179 -11.51 24.97 -10.93
C LEU A 179 -10.12 24.40 -11.26
N SER A 180 -9.83 24.17 -12.52
CA SER A 180 -8.54 23.66 -12.98
C SER A 180 -7.41 24.63 -12.70
N LEU A 181 -7.62 25.93 -12.91
CA LEU A 181 -6.65 26.97 -12.56
C LEU A 181 -6.43 27.09 -11.05
N ALA A 182 -7.50 26.94 -10.26
CA ALA A 182 -7.40 26.98 -8.81
C ALA A 182 -6.65 25.75 -8.24
N VAL A 183 -6.85 24.56 -8.82
CA VAL A 183 -6.13 23.34 -8.44
C VAL A 183 -4.68 23.39 -8.85
N LEU A 184 -4.41 23.78 -10.09
CA LEU A 184 -3.04 24.01 -10.59
C LEU A 184 -2.31 25.07 -9.79
N GLY A 185 -2.96 26.18 -9.45
CA GLY A 185 -2.41 27.22 -8.59
C GLY A 185 -2.02 26.69 -7.21
N ARG A 186 -2.84 25.85 -6.57
CA ARG A 186 -2.53 25.21 -5.30
C ARG A 186 -1.37 24.19 -5.41
N MET A 187 -1.30 23.43 -6.51
CA MET A 187 -0.21 22.48 -6.75
C MET A 187 1.13 23.16 -7.03
N ILE A 188 1.15 24.28 -7.75
CA ILE A 188 2.36 25.01 -8.14
C ILE A 188 2.85 25.92 -7.01
N LEU A 189 1.95 26.59 -6.30
CA LEU A 189 2.30 27.59 -5.28
C LEU A 189 2.52 26.99 -3.89
N GLY A 190 2.39 25.66 -3.75
CA GLY A 190 2.68 24.94 -2.51
C GLY A 190 2.17 25.70 -1.30
N ARG A 191 0.97 25.40 -0.85
CA ARG A 191 0.41 25.80 0.46
C ARG A 191 0.92 27.10 1.06
N SER A 192 0.16 28.08 1.00
CA SER A 192 0.07 29.07 2.08
C SER A 192 -1.14 28.73 2.94
#